data_6438012112aab9742a97496b385e497b
#
_entry.id   6438012112aab9742a97496b385e497b
#
_cell.length_a   1.000
_cell.length_b   1.000
_cell.length_c   1.000
_cell.angle_alpha   90.00
_cell.angle_beta   90.00
_cell.angle_gamma   90.00
#
_symmetry.space_group_name_H-M   'P 1'
#
loop_
_entity.id
_entity.type
_entity.pdbx_description
1 polymer ?
#
loop_
_entity_poly.entity_id
_entity_poly.type
_entity_poly.pdbx_seq_one_letter_code
_entity_poly.pdbx_strand_id
1 'polypeptide(L)'
;MEAVIDTGFDGWLSLPPALITSLGLPWRRRGRAQLADGSDSIFDIYEGIVVWDRRQRRIPVDEADTTPLIGMALMEGYELKVQVCTRGKVTVKGLPRGRRP
;
A
#
# COMPACT_ATOMS: atom_id res chain seq x y z
N MET A 1 -8.28 -10.21 -4.65
CA MET A 1 -7.64 -9.02 -5.26
C MET A 1 -6.13 -9.21 -5.26
N GLU A 2 -5.52 -8.99 -6.39
CA GLU A 2 -4.07 -9.01 -6.50
C GLU A 2 -3.51 -7.61 -6.29
N ALA A 3 -2.42 -7.52 -5.56
CA ALA A 3 -1.73 -6.26 -5.33
C ALA A 3 -0.23 -6.48 -5.49
N VAL A 4 0.44 -5.46 -5.98
CA VAL A 4 1.89 -5.47 -6.18
C VAL A 4 2.55 -4.75 -5.01
N ILE A 5 3.58 -5.37 -4.42
CA ILE A 5 4.40 -4.71 -3.42
C ILE A 5 5.34 -3.75 -4.14
N ASP A 6 5.20 -2.46 -3.82
CA ASP A 6 6.00 -1.40 -4.45
C ASP A 6 6.90 -0.75 -3.40
N THR A 7 8.18 -1.07 -3.45
CA THR A 7 9.17 -0.53 -2.50
C THR A 7 9.45 0.95 -2.71
N GLY A 8 9.04 1.51 -3.85
CA GLY A 8 9.12 2.94 -4.12
C GLY A 8 7.92 3.74 -3.61
N PHE A 9 6.88 3.04 -3.13
CA PHE A 9 5.69 3.67 -2.59
C PHE A 9 5.76 3.67 -1.07
N ASP A 10 5.82 4.84 -0.46
CA ASP A 10 5.96 4.97 0.99
C ASP A 10 4.62 5.06 1.74
N GLY A 11 3.50 5.02 1.03
CA GLY A 11 2.17 4.95 1.64
C GLY A 11 1.78 3.55 2.08
N TRP A 12 0.47 3.36 2.32
CA TRP A 12 -0.07 2.10 2.83
C TRP A 12 -0.60 1.21 1.72
N LEU A 13 -1.60 1.69 1.01
CA LEU A 13 -2.29 0.97 -0.05
C LEU A 13 -2.77 1.98 -1.08
N SER A 14 -2.60 1.65 -2.35
CA SER A 14 -3.12 2.43 -3.46
C SER A 14 -4.08 1.56 -4.25
N LEU A 15 -5.28 2.10 -4.56
CA LEU A 15 -6.30 1.40 -5.31
C LEU A 15 -6.82 2.25 -6.46
N PRO A 16 -7.23 1.62 -7.58
CA PRO A 16 -7.85 2.34 -8.68
C PRO A 16 -9.26 2.81 -8.31
N PRO A 17 -9.76 3.89 -8.95
CA PRO A 17 -11.06 4.47 -8.61
C PRO A 17 -12.22 3.49 -8.66
N ALA A 18 -12.26 2.63 -9.66
CA ALA A 18 -13.35 1.68 -9.82
C ALA A 18 -13.43 0.71 -8.63
N LEU A 19 -12.30 0.30 -8.10
CA LEU A 19 -12.26 -0.62 -6.95
C LEU A 19 -12.67 0.09 -5.67
N ILE A 20 -12.24 1.33 -5.49
CA ILE A 20 -12.64 2.14 -4.33
C ILE A 20 -14.16 2.31 -4.30
N THR A 21 -14.75 2.63 -5.45
CA THR A 21 -16.21 2.75 -5.58
C THR A 21 -16.91 1.42 -5.31
N SER A 22 -16.41 0.35 -5.88
CA SER A 22 -16.97 -0.99 -5.71
C SER A 22 -16.95 -1.43 -4.24
N LEU A 23 -15.91 -1.09 -3.49
CA LEU A 23 -15.78 -1.43 -2.08
C LEU A 23 -16.52 -0.45 -1.17
N GLY A 24 -17.00 0.67 -1.69
CA GLY A 24 -17.72 1.67 -0.92
C GLY A 24 -16.88 2.32 0.16
N LEU A 25 -15.59 2.54 -0.08
CA LEU A 25 -14.70 3.12 0.92
C LEU A 25 -15.08 4.57 1.22
N PRO A 26 -15.12 4.97 2.50
CA PRO A 26 -15.41 6.37 2.84
C PRO A 26 -14.23 7.26 2.53
N TRP A 27 -14.53 8.42 1.94
CA TRP A 27 -13.56 9.46 1.66
C TRP A 27 -13.10 10.12 2.97
N ARG A 28 -11.82 10.46 3.05
CA ARG A 28 -11.23 11.08 4.24
C ARG A 28 -10.70 12.48 3.99
N ARG A 29 -9.80 12.62 3.03
CA ARG A 29 -9.14 13.89 2.76
C ARG A 29 -8.42 13.84 1.42
N ARG A 30 -7.88 14.96 1.02
CA ARG A 30 -6.97 15.04 -0.12
C ARG A 30 -5.54 14.95 0.34
N GLY A 31 -4.73 14.25 -0.45
CA GLY A 31 -3.30 14.17 -0.29
C GLY A 31 -2.58 14.90 -1.40
N ARG A 32 -1.29 15.15 -1.18
CA ARG A 32 -0.41 15.78 -2.14
C ARG A 32 0.90 15.01 -2.21
N ALA A 33 1.39 14.77 -3.41
CA ALA A 33 2.70 14.18 -3.62
C ALA A 33 3.45 15.02 -4.63
N GLN A 34 4.74 15.25 -4.39
CA GLN A 34 5.61 15.92 -5.34
C GLN A 34 6.13 14.90 -6.35
N LEU A 35 5.98 15.21 -7.63
CA LEU A 35 6.47 14.36 -8.70
C LEU A 35 7.95 14.66 -9.01
N ALA A 36 8.58 13.77 -9.76
CA ALA A 36 10.00 13.89 -10.09
C ALA A 36 10.36 15.20 -10.83
N ASP A 37 9.40 15.75 -11.58
CA ASP A 37 9.57 17.00 -12.30
C ASP A 37 9.33 18.27 -11.44
N GLY A 38 9.08 18.08 -10.14
CA GLY A 38 8.81 19.17 -9.21
C GLY A 38 7.35 19.60 -9.12
N SER A 39 6.48 19.08 -9.98
CA SER A 39 5.04 19.37 -9.91
C SER A 39 4.38 18.59 -8.76
N ASP A 40 3.20 19.08 -8.34
CA ASP A 40 2.40 18.39 -7.32
C ASP A 40 1.31 17.56 -7.98
N SER A 41 1.07 16.37 -7.45
CA SER A 41 -0.09 15.56 -7.73
C SER A 41 -1.03 15.62 -6.54
N ILE A 42 -2.30 15.91 -6.80
CA ILE A 42 -3.34 15.91 -5.77
C ILE A 42 -4.20 14.67 -5.99
N PHE A 43 -4.46 13.93 -4.92
CA PHE A 43 -5.25 12.70 -4.99
C PHE A 43 -6.16 12.59 -3.79
N ASP A 44 -7.20 11.77 -3.92
CA ASP A 44 -8.12 11.50 -2.84
C ASP A 44 -7.62 10.36 -1.98
N ILE A 45 -7.82 10.49 -0.67
CA ILE A 45 -7.48 9.47 0.32
C ILE A 45 -8.75 8.99 0.97
N TYR A 46 -8.94 7.68 0.95
CA TYR A 46 -10.07 6.98 1.52
C TYR A 46 -9.61 6.17 2.73
N GLU A 47 -10.56 5.64 3.47
CA GLU A 47 -10.25 4.73 4.57
C GLU A 47 -10.67 3.33 4.18
N GLY A 48 -9.74 2.39 4.34
CA GLY A 48 -10.01 0.98 4.12
C GLY A 48 -9.73 0.17 5.36
N ILE A 49 -10.37 -0.99 5.45
CA ILE A 49 -10.08 -1.99 6.47
C ILE A 49 -9.48 -3.18 5.75
N VAL A 50 -8.28 -3.56 6.15
CA VAL A 50 -7.58 -4.71 5.58
C VAL A 50 -7.30 -5.74 6.65
N VAL A 51 -7.31 -7.00 6.25
CA VAL A 51 -6.79 -8.08 7.10
C VAL A 51 -5.33 -8.27 6.74
N TRP A 52 -4.46 -7.91 7.66
CA TRP A 52 -3.01 -7.97 7.47
C TRP A 52 -2.40 -8.70 8.65
N ASP A 53 -1.70 -9.79 8.37
CA ASP A 53 -1.10 -10.62 9.39
C ASP A 53 -2.14 -11.04 10.47
N ARG A 54 -3.30 -11.53 10.01
CA ARG A 54 -4.41 -12.02 10.84
C ARG A 54 -5.10 -10.97 11.69
N ARG A 55 -4.81 -9.69 11.44
CA ARG A 55 -5.43 -8.58 12.18
C ARG A 55 -6.17 -7.66 11.22
N GLN A 56 -7.30 -7.16 11.67
CA GLN A 56 -7.96 -6.06 10.97
C GLN A 56 -7.22 -4.77 11.27
N ARG A 57 -6.89 -4.04 10.21
CA ARG A 57 -6.23 -2.74 10.31
C ARG A 57 -7.00 -1.73 9.48
N ARG A 58 -7.23 -0.57 10.09
CA ARG A 58 -7.81 0.57 9.39
C ARG A 58 -6.69 1.43 8.86
N ILE A 59 -6.65 1.59 7.56
CA ILE A 59 -5.53 2.25 6.89
C ILE A 59 -6.02 3.29 5.89
N PRO A 60 -5.21 4.30 5.59
CA PRO A 60 -5.47 5.20 4.47
C PRO A 60 -5.27 4.46 3.14
N VAL A 61 -6.14 4.76 2.19
CA VAL A 61 -6.09 4.21 0.84
C VAL A 61 -6.00 5.36 -0.13
N ASP A 62 -4.91 5.43 -0.87
CA ASP A 62 -4.69 6.46 -1.88
C ASP A 62 -5.38 6.03 -3.18
N GLU A 63 -6.11 6.94 -3.78
CA GLU A 63 -6.69 6.71 -5.10
C GLU A 63 -5.63 6.99 -6.17
N ALA A 64 -5.36 5.99 -7.00
CA ALA A 64 -4.45 6.14 -8.13
C ALA A 64 -4.90 5.21 -9.26
N ASP A 65 -4.83 5.71 -10.48
CA ASP A 65 -5.25 4.97 -11.66
C ASP A 65 -4.17 3.97 -12.09
N THR A 66 -4.01 2.96 -11.27
CA THR A 66 -3.01 1.90 -11.45
C THR A 66 -3.53 0.62 -10.81
N THR A 67 -2.81 -0.49 -11.03
CA THR A 67 -3.08 -1.72 -10.28
C THR A 67 -2.89 -1.47 -8.79
N PRO A 68 -3.57 -2.23 -7.91
CA PRO A 68 -3.38 -2.07 -6.47
C PRO A 68 -1.91 -2.21 -6.07
N LEU A 69 -1.43 -1.28 -5.25
CA LEU A 69 -0.05 -1.24 -4.76
C LEU A 69 -0.03 -1.29 -3.24
N ILE A 70 0.86 -2.10 -2.70
CA ILE A 70 1.15 -2.15 -1.26
C ILE A 70 2.42 -1.37 -1.02
N GLY A 71 2.35 -0.36 -0.16
CA GLY A 71 3.47 0.51 0.15
C GLY A 71 4.23 0.11 1.40
N MET A 72 5.33 0.79 1.62
CA MET A 72 6.25 0.48 2.71
C MET A 72 5.67 0.79 4.10
N ALA A 73 4.71 1.70 4.20
CA ALA A 73 4.04 1.95 5.48
C ALA A 73 3.27 0.72 5.99
N LEU A 74 2.61 -0.03 5.08
CA LEU A 74 1.95 -1.27 5.46
C LEU A 74 2.96 -2.38 5.78
N MET A 75 4.11 -2.33 5.15
CA MET A 75 5.18 -3.31 5.31
C MET A 75 6.04 -3.07 6.55
N GLU A 76 5.88 -1.94 7.22
CA GLU A 76 6.69 -1.63 8.39
C GLU A 76 6.55 -2.72 9.45
N GLY A 77 7.68 -3.18 9.99
CA GLY A 77 7.72 -4.29 10.94
C GLY A 77 7.86 -5.66 10.27
N TYR A 78 8.02 -5.71 8.95
CA TYR A 78 8.14 -6.95 8.20
C TYR A 78 9.43 -6.98 7.39
N GLU A 79 9.89 -8.20 7.11
CA GLU A 79 11.01 -8.46 6.22
C GLU A 79 10.46 -8.86 4.86
N LEU A 80 10.89 -8.18 3.81
CA LEU A 80 10.57 -8.52 2.44
C LEU A 80 11.76 -9.22 1.80
N LYS A 81 11.54 -10.44 1.32
CA LYS A 81 12.56 -11.23 0.65
C LYS A 81 12.13 -11.52 -0.78
N VAL A 82 12.98 -11.18 -1.73
CA VAL A 82 12.69 -11.36 -3.16
C VAL A 82 13.76 -12.26 -3.77
N GLN A 83 13.32 -13.34 -4.42
CA GLN A 83 14.20 -14.16 -5.26
C GLN A 83 14.15 -13.59 -6.67
N VAL A 84 15.23 -12.98 -7.10
CA VAL A 84 15.30 -12.30 -8.40
C VAL A 84 15.66 -13.31 -9.47
N CYS A 85 14.66 -14.04 -9.93
CA CYS A 85 14.78 -15.02 -11.02
C CYS A 85 13.39 -15.27 -11.59
N THR A 86 13.34 -15.96 -12.73
CA THR A 86 12.05 -16.37 -13.31
C THR A 86 11.30 -17.24 -12.30
N ARG A 87 10.04 -16.87 -11.99
CA ARG A 87 9.20 -17.53 -10.99
C ARG A 87 9.79 -17.51 -9.58
N GLY A 88 10.64 -16.52 -9.31
CA GLY A 88 11.21 -16.31 -7.98
C GLY A 88 10.13 -16.02 -6.94
N LYS A 89 10.38 -16.42 -5.71
CA LYS A 89 9.45 -16.22 -4.61
C LYS A 89 9.60 -14.83 -4.02
N VAL A 90 8.47 -14.26 -3.61
CA VAL A 90 8.40 -13.07 -2.77
C VAL A 90 7.81 -13.50 -1.44
N THR A 91 8.53 -13.25 -0.37
CA THR A 91 8.14 -13.66 0.98
C THR A 91 8.07 -12.44 1.88
N VAL A 92 7.00 -12.37 2.66
CA VAL A 92 6.81 -11.34 3.68
C VAL A 92 6.73 -12.05 5.03
N LYS A 93 7.59 -11.66 5.95
CA LYS A 93 7.69 -12.28 7.27
C LYS A 93 7.78 -11.21 8.34
N GLY A 94 7.04 -11.37 9.44
CA GLY A 94 7.15 -10.46 10.57
C GLY A 94 8.56 -10.47 11.15
N LEU A 95 9.08 -9.29 11.44
CA LEU A 95 10.35 -9.15 12.15
C LEU A 95 10.18 -9.63 13.60
N PRO A 96 11.27 -10.11 14.25
CA PRO A 96 11.24 -10.38 15.67
C PRO A 96 10.80 -9.15 16.47
N ARG A 97 10.11 -9.34 17.59
CA ARG A 97 9.55 -8.27 18.41
C ARG A 97 10.55 -7.15 18.72
N GLY A 98 11.79 -7.50 19.03
CA GLY A 98 12.82 -6.52 19.36
C GLY A 98 13.25 -5.64 18.20
N ARG A 99 12.84 -5.93 16.95
CA ARG A 99 13.16 -5.16 15.75
C ARG A 99 11.97 -4.46 15.14
N ARG A 100 10.78 -4.69 15.67
CA ARG A 100 9.59 -3.99 15.20
C ARG A 100 9.55 -2.58 15.79
N PRO A 101 9.21 -1.58 14.97
CA PRO A 101 9.05 -0.22 15.45
C PRO A 101 7.86 -0.06 16.39
#